data_f50e57f545f4a20d9c8e6bb08fd507a4
#
_entry.id   f50e57f545f4a20d9c8e6bb08fd507a4
#
_cell.length_a   1.000
_cell.length_b   1.000
_cell.length_c   1.000
_cell.angle_alpha   90.00
_cell.angle_beta   90.00
_cell.angle_gamma   90.00
#
_symmetry.space_group_name_H-M   'P 1'
#
loop_
_entity.id
_entity.type
_entity.pdbx_description
1 polymer ?
#
loop_
_entity_poly.entity_id
_entity_poly.type
_entity_poly.pdbx_seq_one_letter_code
_entity_poly.pdbx_strand_id
1 'polypeptide(L)'
;KTDWPKRDDNWKYMGKKDTSSVKREKEYVFDVAVIGGGVAGLCAAVSAARHGAKTVLVQNRSVLGGNASSEIHVPINGSYHFKNKFGVDRETGIVEEIQLENRYYNVQNSWEVWDHVMYDYVTRQENLTLMLNTQAMEAVMDGNSIKKAICFQMSTESKIIINADIFIDCSGDGALAASAGAEYRSGREGKAEFNEK
;
A
#
# COMPACT_ATOMS: atom_id res chain seq x y z
N LYS A 1 11.07 22.54 -38.53
CA LYS A 1 11.72 21.54 -37.62
C LYS A 1 11.92 22.24 -36.30
N THR A 2 11.13 21.92 -35.31
CA THR A 2 11.33 22.35 -33.94
C THR A 2 12.44 21.49 -33.37
N ASP A 3 13.62 22.09 -33.17
CA ASP A 3 14.69 21.45 -32.40
C ASP A 3 14.26 21.38 -30.95
N TRP A 4 13.66 20.28 -30.56
CA TRP A 4 13.48 19.97 -29.17
C TRP A 4 14.86 19.82 -28.53
N PRO A 5 15.14 20.46 -27.39
CA PRO A 5 16.39 20.26 -26.69
C PRO A 5 16.57 18.75 -26.47
N LYS A 6 17.76 18.25 -26.85
CA LYS A 6 18.09 16.84 -26.59
C LYS A 6 17.80 16.57 -25.11
N ARG A 7 16.88 15.65 -24.87
CA ARG A 7 16.61 15.20 -23.50
C ARG A 7 17.94 14.77 -22.89
N ASP A 8 18.32 15.45 -21.83
CA ASP A 8 19.35 14.96 -20.96
C ASP A 8 18.97 13.52 -20.57
N ASP A 9 19.88 12.59 -20.76
CA ASP A 9 19.66 11.16 -20.44
C ASP A 9 19.51 10.88 -18.93
N ASN A 10 19.40 11.91 -18.13
CA ASN A 10 19.24 11.86 -16.66
C ASN A 10 18.04 11.02 -16.21
N TRP A 11 17.00 10.88 -17.03
CA TRP A 11 15.90 9.99 -16.71
C TRP A 11 16.33 8.52 -16.52
N LYS A 12 17.43 8.08 -17.14
CA LYS A 12 18.01 6.74 -16.98
C LYS A 12 18.57 6.51 -15.57
N TYR A 13 18.79 7.59 -14.83
CA TYR A 13 19.37 7.55 -13.48
C TYR A 13 18.31 7.75 -12.39
N MET A 14 17.07 8.04 -12.75
CA MET A 14 15.98 8.19 -11.78
C MET A 14 15.70 6.93 -10.94
N GLY A 15 16.21 5.78 -11.36
CA GLY A 15 16.15 4.54 -10.59
C GLY A 15 17.41 4.21 -9.79
N LYS A 16 18.48 5.01 -9.89
CA LYS A 16 19.65 4.81 -9.04
C LYS A 16 19.41 5.44 -7.68
N LYS A 17 19.45 4.60 -6.67
CA LYS A 17 19.26 4.95 -5.25
C LYS A 17 20.45 5.75 -4.70
N ASP A 18 20.76 6.89 -5.28
CA ASP A 18 21.70 7.80 -4.64
C ASP A 18 20.95 8.66 -3.62
N THR A 19 20.91 8.18 -2.39
CA THR A 19 20.33 8.91 -1.25
C THR A 19 21.32 9.85 -0.59
N SER A 20 22.55 9.97 -1.12
CA SER A 20 23.60 10.82 -0.55
C SER A 20 23.25 12.31 -0.54
N SER A 21 22.33 12.72 -1.44
CA SER A 21 21.83 14.10 -1.51
C SER A 21 20.60 14.37 -0.63
N VAL A 22 20.00 13.35 -0.02
CA VAL A 22 18.81 13.51 0.83
C VAL A 22 19.20 14.20 2.13
N LYS A 23 18.81 15.45 2.28
CA LYS A 23 19.17 16.30 3.42
C LYS A 23 18.33 16.04 4.68
N ARG A 24 17.22 15.31 4.56
CA ARG A 24 16.29 15.06 5.67
C ARG A 24 16.15 13.57 5.89
N GLU A 25 16.51 13.12 7.08
CA GLU A 25 16.32 11.75 7.51
C GLU A 25 15.47 11.75 8.77
N LYS A 26 14.49 10.84 8.84
CA LYS A 26 13.65 10.63 10.01
C LYS A 26 13.57 9.14 10.30
N GLU A 27 13.66 8.79 11.55
CA GLU A 27 13.59 7.41 12.02
C GLU A 27 12.41 7.24 12.98
N TYR A 28 11.69 6.15 12.80
CA TYR A 28 10.50 5.81 13.58
C TYR A 28 10.55 4.36 14.05
N VAL A 29 9.86 4.09 15.16
CA VAL A 29 9.74 2.76 15.76
C VAL A 29 8.26 2.42 15.93
N PHE A 30 7.88 1.24 15.46
CA PHE A 30 6.53 0.69 15.52
C PHE A 30 6.58 -0.78 15.94
N ASP A 31 5.45 -1.34 16.34
CA ASP A 31 5.33 -2.79 16.57
C ASP A 31 5.06 -3.47 15.22
N VAL A 32 4.22 -2.85 14.39
CA VAL A 32 3.83 -3.38 13.05
C VAL A 32 4.00 -2.31 11.98
N ALA A 33 4.68 -2.66 10.90
CA ALA A 33 4.78 -1.84 9.69
C ALA A 33 4.07 -2.53 8.51
N VAL A 34 3.03 -1.90 7.99
CA VAL A 34 2.29 -2.37 6.81
C VAL A 34 2.71 -1.55 5.61
N ILE A 35 3.26 -2.21 4.60
CA ILE A 35 3.77 -1.60 3.38
C ILE A 35 2.77 -1.84 2.24
N GLY A 36 2.15 -0.76 1.78
CA GLY A 36 1.10 -0.76 0.77
C GLY A 36 -0.28 -0.50 1.38
N GLY A 37 -0.89 0.61 0.97
CA GLY A 37 -2.20 1.09 1.45
C GLY A 37 -3.36 0.73 0.52
N GLY A 38 -3.26 -0.36 -0.24
CA GLY A 38 -4.40 -1.00 -0.88
C GLY A 38 -5.40 -1.53 0.16
N VAL A 39 -6.55 -2.04 -0.28
CA VAL A 39 -7.60 -2.52 0.64
C VAL A 39 -7.06 -3.56 1.63
N ALA A 40 -6.20 -4.47 1.18
CA ALA A 40 -5.59 -5.49 2.05
C ALA A 40 -4.73 -4.85 3.14
N GLY A 41 -3.83 -3.92 2.78
CA GLY A 41 -2.95 -3.25 3.74
C GLY A 41 -3.71 -2.32 4.68
N LEU A 42 -4.73 -1.65 4.19
CA LEU A 42 -5.62 -0.84 5.01
C LEU A 42 -6.29 -1.70 6.09
N CYS A 43 -6.88 -2.83 5.70
CA CYS A 43 -7.51 -3.75 6.66
C CYS A 43 -6.51 -4.35 7.65
N ALA A 44 -5.31 -4.72 7.18
CA ALA A 44 -4.25 -5.26 8.04
C ALA A 44 -3.80 -4.23 9.08
N ALA A 45 -3.57 -2.98 8.65
CA ALA A 45 -3.14 -1.90 9.53
C ALA A 45 -4.19 -1.54 10.59
N VAL A 46 -5.45 -1.41 10.17
CA VAL A 46 -6.58 -1.15 11.10
C VAL A 46 -6.73 -2.29 12.09
N SER A 47 -6.64 -3.53 11.63
CA SER A 47 -6.72 -4.71 12.51
C SER A 47 -5.61 -4.71 13.55
N ALA A 48 -4.35 -4.52 13.13
CA ALA A 48 -3.22 -4.47 14.04
C ALA A 48 -3.37 -3.35 15.09
N ALA A 49 -3.74 -2.16 14.66
CA ALA A 49 -3.93 -1.01 15.54
C ALA A 49 -5.07 -1.24 16.58
N ARG A 50 -6.19 -1.82 16.14
CA ARG A 50 -7.32 -2.17 17.02
C ARG A 50 -6.97 -3.22 18.07
N HIS A 51 -5.98 -4.07 17.79
CA HIS A 51 -5.43 -5.03 18.77
C HIS A 51 -4.33 -4.42 19.66
N GLY A 52 -4.14 -3.10 19.58
CA GLY A 52 -3.24 -2.36 20.46
C GLY A 52 -1.81 -2.20 19.97
N ALA A 53 -1.48 -2.75 18.79
CA ALA A 53 -0.15 -2.58 18.23
C ALA A 53 0.05 -1.15 17.70
N LYS A 54 1.19 -0.53 18.04
CA LYS A 54 1.61 0.73 17.45
C LYS A 54 1.98 0.48 15.99
N THR A 55 1.09 0.86 15.07
CA THR A 55 1.13 0.47 13.68
C THR A 55 1.44 1.65 12.76
N VAL A 56 2.18 1.42 11.68
CA VAL A 56 2.32 2.35 10.56
C VAL A 56 1.78 1.73 9.29
N LEU A 57 0.98 2.50 8.54
CA LEU A 57 0.57 2.18 7.18
C LEU A 57 1.32 3.09 6.20
N VAL A 58 2.13 2.49 5.34
CA VAL A 58 2.94 3.18 4.35
C VAL A 58 2.32 3.01 2.97
N GLN A 59 2.01 4.12 2.31
CA GLN A 59 1.42 4.13 0.97
C GLN A 59 2.21 5.02 0.03
N ASN A 60 2.58 4.50 -1.12
CA ASN A 60 3.38 5.22 -2.10
C ASN A 60 2.59 6.27 -2.92
N ARG A 61 1.27 6.23 -2.83
CA ARG A 61 0.35 7.16 -3.50
C ARG A 61 -0.20 8.20 -2.53
N SER A 62 -0.90 9.19 -3.07
CA SER A 62 -1.59 10.22 -2.29
C SER A 62 -2.93 9.75 -1.72
N VAL A 63 -3.46 8.64 -2.21
CA VAL A 63 -4.73 8.05 -1.78
C VAL A 63 -4.56 6.61 -1.36
N LEU A 64 -5.50 6.13 -0.54
CA LEU A 64 -5.60 4.72 -0.12
C LEU A 64 -6.48 3.94 -1.10
N GLY A 65 -6.50 2.60 -0.96
CA GLY A 65 -7.38 1.73 -1.73
C GLY A 65 -6.69 0.98 -2.87
N GLY A 66 -5.55 1.45 -3.37
CA GLY A 66 -4.85 0.83 -4.50
C GLY A 66 -5.74 0.78 -5.74
N ASN A 67 -6.02 -0.41 -6.27
CA ASN A 67 -6.91 -0.56 -7.43
C ASN A 67 -8.33 -0.08 -7.14
N ALA A 68 -8.79 -0.13 -5.88
CA ALA A 68 -10.10 0.35 -5.46
C ALA A 68 -10.09 1.84 -5.05
N SER A 69 -9.24 2.65 -5.65
CA SER A 69 -9.15 4.10 -5.44
C SER A 69 -9.65 4.89 -6.66
N SER A 70 -9.74 6.20 -6.52
CA SER A 70 -10.01 7.12 -7.63
C SER A 70 -8.96 7.07 -8.74
N GLU A 71 -7.78 6.50 -8.48
CA GLU A 71 -6.72 6.40 -9.50
C GLU A 71 -6.98 5.29 -10.53
N ILE A 72 -7.65 4.19 -10.13
CA ILE A 72 -7.82 2.99 -10.98
C ILE A 72 -9.29 2.64 -11.22
N HIS A 73 -10.19 2.99 -10.27
CA HIS A 73 -11.65 2.78 -10.38
C HIS A 73 -12.08 1.31 -10.46
N VAL A 74 -11.37 0.38 -9.84
CA VAL A 74 -11.82 -1.01 -9.73
C VAL A 74 -12.60 -1.18 -8.44
N PRO A 75 -13.92 -1.39 -8.49
CA PRO A 75 -14.71 -1.58 -7.27
C PRO A 75 -14.31 -2.87 -6.56
N ILE A 76 -14.50 -2.89 -5.23
CA ILE A 76 -14.36 -4.12 -4.45
C ILE A 76 -15.46 -5.08 -4.89
N ASN A 77 -15.06 -6.17 -5.53
CA ASN A 77 -15.91 -7.25 -5.98
C ASN A 77 -15.46 -8.56 -5.33
N GLY A 78 -16.39 -9.46 -5.14
CA GLY A 78 -16.08 -10.75 -4.56
C GLY A 78 -17.37 -11.50 -4.22
N SER A 79 -17.63 -11.67 -2.96
CA SER A 79 -18.75 -12.48 -2.49
C SER A 79 -20.12 -11.98 -2.96
N TYR A 80 -20.29 -10.69 -3.17
CA TYR A 80 -21.60 -10.12 -3.53
C TYR A 80 -22.12 -10.56 -4.90
N HIS A 81 -21.30 -11.16 -5.74
CA HIS A 81 -21.73 -11.73 -7.01
C HIS A 81 -22.46 -13.08 -6.88
N PHE A 82 -22.28 -13.74 -5.76
CA PHE A 82 -22.92 -15.03 -5.52
C PHE A 82 -24.34 -14.82 -4.99
N LYS A 83 -25.32 -14.86 -5.90
CA LYS A 83 -26.74 -14.84 -5.52
C LYS A 83 -27.15 -16.23 -5.07
N ASN A 84 -27.59 -16.35 -3.84
CA ASN A 84 -28.19 -17.57 -3.32
C ASN A 84 -29.67 -17.33 -2.96
N LYS A 85 -30.38 -18.36 -2.56
CA LYS A 85 -31.80 -18.26 -2.20
C LYS A 85 -32.11 -17.41 -0.96
N PHE A 86 -31.07 -17.01 -0.22
CA PHE A 86 -31.19 -16.20 1.00
C PHE A 86 -30.79 -14.74 0.77
N GLY A 87 -30.32 -14.38 -0.42
CA GLY A 87 -29.90 -13.03 -0.75
C GLY A 87 -28.62 -12.97 -1.57
N VAL A 88 -27.90 -11.88 -1.42
CA VAL A 88 -26.59 -11.66 -2.04
C VAL A 88 -25.53 -11.74 -0.96
N ASP A 89 -24.55 -12.60 -1.15
CA ASP A 89 -23.39 -12.65 -0.28
C ASP A 89 -22.60 -11.35 -0.40
N ARG A 90 -21.97 -10.93 0.67
CA ARG A 90 -21.21 -9.67 0.75
C ARG A 90 -19.95 -9.85 1.58
N GLU A 91 -19.04 -8.90 1.41
CA GLU A 91 -17.87 -8.78 2.26
C GLU A 91 -18.28 -8.48 3.71
N THR A 92 -17.48 -8.91 4.67
CA THR A 92 -17.69 -8.72 6.10
C THR A 92 -16.48 -8.05 6.75
N GLY A 93 -16.56 -7.78 8.06
CA GLY A 93 -15.47 -7.20 8.83
C GLY A 93 -15.13 -5.77 8.43
N ILE A 94 -13.85 -5.41 8.47
CA ILE A 94 -13.37 -4.05 8.21
C ILE A 94 -13.80 -3.53 6.83
N VAL A 95 -13.81 -4.38 5.82
CA VAL A 95 -14.28 -4.00 4.48
C VAL A 95 -15.75 -3.62 4.50
N GLU A 96 -16.59 -4.38 5.20
CA GLU A 96 -18.02 -4.03 5.35
C GLU A 96 -18.20 -2.72 6.08
N GLU A 97 -17.45 -2.48 7.16
CA GLU A 97 -17.51 -1.22 7.91
C GLU A 97 -17.25 -0.02 7.00
N ILE A 98 -16.18 -0.08 6.20
CA ILE A 98 -15.82 1.01 5.26
C ILE A 98 -16.89 1.17 4.18
N GLN A 99 -17.43 0.08 3.65
CA GLN A 99 -18.49 0.13 2.65
C GLN A 99 -19.79 0.73 3.21
N LEU A 100 -20.13 0.44 4.47
CA LEU A 100 -21.31 1.02 5.14
C LEU A 100 -21.12 2.54 5.35
N GLU A 101 -19.94 2.97 5.79
CA GLU A 101 -19.63 4.40 5.89
C GLU A 101 -19.67 5.09 4.52
N ASN A 102 -19.12 4.44 3.50
CA ASN A 102 -19.22 4.97 2.14
C ASN A 102 -20.67 5.15 1.69
N ARG A 103 -21.54 4.21 1.97
CA ARG A 103 -22.97 4.35 1.65
C ARG A 103 -23.63 5.50 2.38
N TYR A 104 -23.20 5.78 3.60
CA TYR A 104 -23.74 6.86 4.40
C TYR A 104 -23.26 8.24 3.94
N TYR A 105 -21.96 8.38 3.68
CA TYR A 105 -21.34 9.67 3.35
C TYR A 105 -21.27 9.96 1.85
N ASN A 106 -21.26 8.94 1.00
CA ASN A 106 -21.05 9.03 -0.44
C ASN A 106 -22.33 8.73 -1.22
N VAL A 107 -23.37 9.54 -1.03
CA VAL A 107 -24.67 9.32 -1.68
C VAL A 107 -24.57 9.38 -3.21
N GLN A 108 -23.61 10.13 -3.75
CA GLN A 108 -23.41 10.30 -5.18
C GLN A 108 -22.50 9.24 -5.79
N ASN A 109 -21.95 8.32 -4.99
CA ASN A 109 -20.98 7.30 -5.42
C ASN A 109 -19.74 7.89 -6.15
N SER A 110 -19.24 9.05 -5.69
CA SER A 110 -18.01 9.65 -6.18
C SER A 110 -16.79 8.85 -5.70
N TRP A 111 -15.83 8.66 -6.56
CA TRP A 111 -14.58 7.99 -6.22
C TRP A 111 -13.72 8.84 -5.27
N GLU A 112 -13.75 10.16 -5.42
CA GLU A 112 -13.02 11.08 -4.57
C GLU A 112 -13.56 11.06 -3.13
N VAL A 113 -14.88 10.93 -2.98
CA VAL A 113 -15.51 10.78 -1.66
C VAL A 113 -15.17 9.41 -1.07
N TRP A 114 -15.13 8.37 -1.89
CA TRP A 114 -14.68 7.06 -1.46
C TRP A 114 -13.24 7.06 -0.92
N ASP A 115 -12.31 7.73 -1.62
CA ASP A 115 -10.93 7.92 -1.13
C ASP A 115 -10.91 8.65 0.21
N HIS A 116 -11.75 9.68 0.35
CA HIS A 116 -11.87 10.42 1.61
C HIS A 116 -12.42 9.55 2.75
N VAL A 117 -13.39 8.71 2.47
CA VAL A 117 -13.93 7.75 3.46
C VAL A 117 -12.84 6.81 3.96
N MET A 118 -12.04 6.24 3.06
CA MET A 118 -10.92 5.39 3.45
C MET A 118 -9.85 6.13 4.26
N TYR A 119 -9.54 7.36 3.85
CA TYR A 119 -8.58 8.22 4.55
C TYR A 119 -9.06 8.54 5.98
N ASP A 120 -10.29 9.01 6.13
CA ASP A 120 -10.89 9.31 7.42
C ASP A 120 -10.96 8.07 8.31
N TYR A 121 -11.37 6.94 7.73
CA TYR A 121 -11.47 5.68 8.45
C TYR A 121 -10.13 5.24 9.04
N VAL A 122 -9.03 5.40 8.31
CA VAL A 122 -7.68 5.08 8.77
C VAL A 122 -7.16 6.09 9.80
N THR A 123 -7.33 7.38 9.51
CA THR A 123 -6.70 8.44 10.34
C THR A 123 -7.34 8.60 11.70
N ARG A 124 -8.57 8.17 11.90
CA ARG A 124 -9.23 8.18 13.21
C ARG A 124 -8.98 6.93 14.06
N GLN A 125 -8.24 5.91 13.52
CA GLN A 125 -7.86 4.77 14.35
C GLN A 125 -6.77 5.17 15.34
N GLU A 126 -6.98 4.85 16.62
CA GLU A 126 -5.92 4.94 17.61
C GLU A 126 -4.77 3.99 17.26
N ASN A 127 -3.57 4.31 17.68
CA ASN A 127 -2.34 3.53 17.43
C ASN A 127 -1.95 3.34 15.92
N LEU A 128 -2.60 4.04 15.00
CA LEU A 128 -2.31 3.94 13.58
C LEU A 128 -1.73 5.25 13.02
N THR A 129 -0.53 5.18 12.49
CA THR A 129 0.13 6.27 11.77
C THR A 129 0.03 6.02 10.28
N LEU A 130 -0.48 7.00 9.51
CA LEU A 130 -0.54 6.94 8.06
C LEU A 130 0.58 7.76 7.44
N MET A 131 1.33 7.16 6.51
CA MET A 131 2.38 7.81 5.72
C MET A 131 2.05 7.69 4.23
N LEU A 132 1.41 8.71 3.68
CA LEU A 132 1.15 8.82 2.23
C LEU A 132 2.38 9.33 1.47
N ASN A 133 2.38 9.15 0.15
CA ASN A 133 3.48 9.54 -0.75
C ASN A 133 4.84 8.99 -0.30
N THR A 134 4.83 7.83 0.35
CA THR A 134 5.99 7.21 0.96
C THR A 134 6.24 5.85 0.33
N GLN A 135 7.32 5.74 -0.44
CA GLN A 135 7.70 4.51 -1.14
C GLN A 135 8.72 3.73 -0.31
N ALA A 136 8.41 2.47 -0.01
CA ALA A 136 9.43 1.55 0.51
C ALA A 136 10.43 1.20 -0.59
N MET A 137 11.70 1.42 -0.31
CA MET A 137 12.79 1.27 -1.27
C MET A 137 13.65 0.04 -1.00
N GLU A 138 13.80 -0.32 0.28
CA GLU A 138 14.73 -1.36 0.69
C GLU A 138 14.32 -1.97 2.02
N ALA A 139 14.47 -3.29 2.13
CA ALA A 139 14.43 -4.02 3.40
C ALA A 139 15.87 -4.22 3.92
N VAL A 140 16.11 -3.85 5.17
CA VAL A 140 17.38 -4.14 5.85
C VAL A 140 17.19 -5.36 6.72
N MET A 141 17.96 -6.40 6.42
CA MET A 141 17.86 -7.71 7.04
C MET A 141 18.82 -7.88 8.22
N ASP A 142 18.41 -8.71 9.19
CA ASP A 142 19.26 -9.32 10.20
C ASP A 142 18.98 -10.82 10.19
N GLY A 143 19.85 -11.61 9.57
CA GLY A 143 19.57 -13.01 9.26
C GLY A 143 18.33 -13.13 8.38
N ASN A 144 17.32 -13.85 8.85
CA ASN A 144 16.05 -14.07 8.13
C ASN A 144 14.93 -13.10 8.55
N SER A 145 15.24 -12.07 9.32
CA SER A 145 14.25 -11.09 9.80
C SER A 145 14.50 -9.72 9.20
N ILE A 146 13.45 -9.05 8.75
CA ILE A 146 13.52 -7.64 8.39
C ILE A 146 13.63 -6.83 9.69
N LYS A 147 14.66 -6.01 9.81
CA LYS A 147 14.86 -5.10 10.96
C LYS A 147 14.29 -3.72 10.70
N LYS A 148 14.41 -3.25 9.48
CA LYS A 148 13.89 -1.95 9.09
C LYS A 148 13.58 -1.88 7.61
N ALA A 149 12.65 -1.02 7.26
CA ALA A 149 12.40 -0.60 5.89
C ALA A 149 12.95 0.82 5.68
N ILE A 150 13.69 1.00 4.59
CA ILE A 150 14.13 2.30 4.13
C ILE A 150 13.11 2.79 3.12
N CYS A 151 12.50 3.93 3.42
CA CYS A 151 11.48 4.54 2.58
C CYS A 151 11.93 5.94 2.12
N PHE A 152 11.34 6.41 1.03
CA PHE A 152 11.45 7.78 0.57
C PHE A 152 10.07 8.42 0.52
N GLN A 153 9.90 9.54 1.21
CA GLN A 153 8.67 10.32 1.18
C GLN A 153 8.81 11.46 0.19
N MET A 154 8.09 11.38 -0.92
CA MET A 154 8.17 12.33 -2.03
C MET A 154 7.70 13.74 -1.63
N SER A 155 6.62 13.84 -0.85
CA SER A 155 6.04 15.12 -0.46
C SER A 155 6.93 15.99 0.43
N THR A 156 7.87 15.37 1.14
CA THR A 156 8.80 16.07 2.05
C THR A 156 10.27 15.92 1.65
N GLU A 157 10.54 15.18 0.57
CA GLU A 157 11.89 14.84 0.09
C GLU A 157 12.76 14.25 1.23
N SER A 158 12.15 13.37 2.01
CA SER A 158 12.78 12.82 3.20
C SER A 158 13.01 11.33 3.06
N LYS A 159 14.16 10.86 3.52
CA LYS A 159 14.42 9.46 3.80
C LYS A 159 13.76 9.10 5.13
N ILE A 160 12.90 8.10 5.10
CA ILE A 160 12.19 7.60 6.27
C ILE A 160 12.71 6.21 6.60
N ILE A 161 13.18 6.02 7.80
CA ILE A 161 13.62 4.73 8.33
C ILE A 161 12.53 4.23 9.28
N ILE A 162 11.99 3.06 8.98
CA ILE A 162 10.95 2.42 9.78
C ILE A 162 11.53 1.16 10.41
N ASN A 163 11.66 1.16 11.74
CA ASN A 163 11.95 -0.02 12.51
C ASN A 163 10.64 -0.62 12.99
N ALA A 164 10.48 -1.92 12.89
CA ALA A 164 9.31 -2.61 13.42
C ALA A 164 9.65 -4.06 13.78
N ASP A 165 8.85 -4.64 14.68
CA ASP A 165 8.98 -6.05 15.06
C ASP A 165 8.39 -6.96 13.97
N ILE A 166 7.31 -6.49 13.31
CA ILE A 166 6.60 -7.21 12.23
C ILE A 166 6.44 -6.31 11.02
N PHE A 167 6.76 -6.86 9.85
CA PHE A 167 6.50 -6.22 8.56
C PHE A 167 5.48 -7.02 7.78
N ILE A 168 4.47 -6.35 7.22
CA ILE A 168 3.43 -6.93 6.37
C ILE A 168 3.55 -6.30 4.99
N ASP A 169 3.86 -7.10 3.96
CA ASP A 169 3.94 -6.61 2.58
C ASP A 169 2.58 -6.73 1.91
N CYS A 170 1.96 -5.57 1.66
CA CYS A 170 0.73 -5.38 0.92
C CYS A 170 0.95 -4.45 -0.30
N SER A 171 2.17 -4.39 -0.81
CA SER A 171 2.57 -3.45 -1.88
C SER A 171 1.98 -3.77 -3.25
N GLY A 172 1.28 -4.89 -3.38
CA GLY A 172 0.70 -5.37 -4.64
C GLY A 172 1.69 -6.24 -5.42
N ASP A 173 2.93 -5.78 -5.59
CA ASP A 173 3.97 -6.50 -6.32
C ASP A 173 4.96 -7.24 -5.40
N GLY A 174 4.74 -7.25 -4.08
CA GLY A 174 5.64 -7.89 -3.13
C GLY A 174 7.02 -7.21 -3.04
N ALA A 175 7.04 -5.88 -3.20
CA ALA A 175 8.28 -5.12 -3.35
C ALA A 175 9.19 -5.21 -2.12
N LEU A 176 8.62 -5.19 -0.91
CA LEU A 176 9.40 -5.34 0.32
C LEU A 176 9.93 -6.77 0.47
N ALA A 177 9.08 -7.76 0.22
CA ALA A 177 9.44 -9.18 0.28
C ALA A 177 10.56 -9.52 -0.71
N ALA A 178 10.46 -9.05 -1.95
CA ALA A 178 11.50 -9.19 -2.97
C ALA A 178 12.82 -8.54 -2.54
N SER A 179 12.75 -7.33 -1.95
CA SER A 179 13.92 -6.63 -1.41
C SER A 179 14.55 -7.38 -0.22
N ALA A 180 13.74 -8.10 0.55
CA ALA A 180 14.20 -8.94 1.66
C ALA A 180 14.80 -10.28 1.21
N GLY A 181 14.78 -10.59 -0.09
CA GLY A 181 15.33 -11.82 -0.65
C GLY A 181 14.37 -13.02 -0.61
N ALA A 182 13.06 -12.80 -0.41
CA ALA A 182 12.07 -13.83 -0.55
C ALA A 182 12.02 -14.35 -2.00
N GLU A 183 11.77 -15.66 -2.16
CA GLU A 183 11.57 -16.24 -3.49
C GLU A 183 10.28 -15.70 -4.11
N TYR A 184 10.34 -15.29 -5.35
CA TYR A 184 9.18 -14.81 -6.09
C TYR A 184 9.26 -15.23 -7.57
N ARG A 185 8.12 -15.19 -8.22
CA ARG A 185 8.01 -15.37 -9.67
C ARG A 185 7.48 -14.08 -10.29
N SER A 186 7.91 -13.79 -11.50
CA SER A 186 7.44 -12.67 -12.29
C SER A 186 7.00 -13.12 -13.67
N GLY A 187 6.03 -12.40 -14.25
CA GLY A 187 5.44 -12.76 -15.53
C GLY A 187 4.36 -13.84 -15.40
N ARG A 188 4.01 -14.42 -16.55
CA ARG A 188 3.02 -15.48 -16.63
C ARG A 188 3.72 -16.83 -16.89
N GLU A 189 3.33 -17.83 -16.15
CA GLU A 189 3.78 -19.22 -16.33
C GLU A 189 3.26 -19.82 -17.65
N GLY A 190 3.91 -20.85 -18.10
CA GLY A 190 3.48 -21.61 -19.29
C GLY A 190 2.21 -22.41 -19.00
N LYS A 191 1.34 -22.55 -20.03
CA LYS A 191 0.07 -23.31 -19.92
C LYS A 191 0.19 -24.70 -19.31
N ALA A 192 1.33 -25.39 -19.55
CA ALA A 192 1.56 -26.76 -19.05
C ALA A 192 1.82 -26.80 -17.54
N GLU A 193 2.21 -25.72 -16.89
CA GLU A 193 2.59 -25.72 -15.47
C GLU A 193 1.37 -25.96 -14.55
N PHE A 194 0.23 -25.36 -14.90
CA PHE A 194 -1.02 -25.51 -14.14
C PHE A 194 -2.16 -26.11 -14.96
N ASN A 195 -1.85 -26.76 -16.08
CA ASN A 195 -2.84 -27.41 -16.94
C ASN A 195 -3.94 -26.46 -17.45
N GLU A 196 -3.61 -25.22 -17.70
CA GLU A 196 -4.52 -24.20 -18.19
C GLU A 196 -4.94 -24.47 -19.65
N LYS A 197 -6.23 -24.16 -20.00
CA LYS A 197 -6.79 -24.34 -21.34
C LYS A 197 -6.49 -23.16 -22.26
#